data_495b0b5f6044427c159ffa23d22fe644
#
_entry.id   495b0b5f6044427c159ffa23d22fe644
#
_cell.length_a   1.000
_cell.length_b   1.000
_cell.length_c   1.000
_cell.angle_alpha   90.00
_cell.angle_beta   90.00
_cell.angle_gamma   90.00
#
_symmetry.space_group_name_H-M   'P 1'
#
loop_
_entity.id
_entity.type
_entity.pdbx_description
1 polymer ?
#
loop_
_entity_poly.entity_id
_entity_poly.type
_entity_poly.pdbx_seq_one_letter_code
_entity_poly.pdbx_strand_id
1 'polypeptide(L)'
;MPDLLADNELMAAIDIGSNSFHLAIARLDHGEVRKLASMSEKVQLAAGLNEHNYLSQEAQKRGLDCLARFVGRLDAVSPQRLRIVATNALRQAKNADEFIREANLILPKPLEVIAGREEARLIYLGVSHTNASTDKRLVIDIGGGSTEFIIGKGFDPILTESLQMGCVAFTKAYFADGHITEKAFDKAIAAARKEVLGISRLYQKTGWDSVTGSSGTIKAINQILVQLGLADEHAR
;
A
#
# COMPACT_ATOMS: atom_id res chain seq x y z
N MET A 1 7.29 -16.16 -24.87
CA MET A 1 5.87 -16.10 -24.49
C MET A 1 5.83 -16.06 -22.97
N PRO A 2 5.06 -15.19 -22.31
CA PRO A 2 4.88 -15.34 -20.87
C PRO A 2 4.24 -16.72 -20.64
N ASP A 3 4.85 -17.52 -19.74
CA ASP A 3 4.28 -18.79 -19.32
C ASP A 3 2.86 -18.54 -18.82
N LEU A 4 1.87 -19.03 -19.54
CA LEU A 4 0.49 -19.05 -19.09
C LEU A 4 0.46 -19.84 -17.78
N LEU A 5 -0.08 -19.21 -16.73
CA LEU A 5 -0.29 -19.88 -15.45
C LEU A 5 -1.13 -21.14 -15.68
N ALA A 6 -0.63 -22.28 -15.25
CA ALA A 6 -1.43 -23.49 -15.26
C ALA A 6 -2.53 -23.41 -14.19
N ASP A 7 -3.70 -23.96 -14.47
CA ASP A 7 -4.78 -24.07 -13.48
C ASP A 7 -4.28 -24.80 -12.22
N ASN A 8 -4.72 -24.35 -11.06
CA ASN A 8 -4.35 -24.83 -9.73
C ASN A 8 -2.94 -24.46 -9.22
N GLU A 9 -2.14 -23.71 -9.96
CA GLU A 9 -0.87 -23.22 -9.41
C GLU A 9 -1.07 -22.17 -8.32
N LEU A 10 -0.29 -22.32 -7.24
CA LEU A 10 -0.25 -21.34 -6.18
C LEU A 10 0.64 -20.16 -6.58
N MET A 11 0.19 -18.98 -6.25
CA MET A 11 0.93 -17.74 -6.36
C MET A 11 0.89 -16.98 -5.05
N ALA A 12 1.88 -16.14 -4.78
CA ALA A 12 1.89 -15.28 -3.61
C ALA A 12 2.48 -13.91 -3.90
N ALA A 13 2.08 -12.95 -3.09
CA ALA A 13 2.68 -11.63 -3.07
C ALA A 13 2.94 -11.20 -1.62
N ILE A 14 4.13 -10.61 -1.40
CA ILE A 14 4.45 -9.92 -0.15
C ILE A 14 4.58 -8.43 -0.46
N ASP A 15 3.82 -7.62 0.27
CA ASP A 15 3.91 -6.16 0.24
C ASP A 15 4.51 -5.67 1.56
N ILE A 16 5.67 -5.00 1.46
CA ILE A 16 6.40 -4.41 2.58
C ILE A 16 6.05 -2.94 2.66
N GLY A 17 4.91 -2.66 3.29
CA GLY A 17 4.36 -1.31 3.44
C GLY A 17 4.98 -0.53 4.60
N SER A 18 4.70 0.77 4.63
CA SER A 18 5.19 1.69 5.66
C SER A 18 4.62 1.40 7.06
N ASN A 19 3.35 0.98 7.15
CA ASN A 19 2.68 0.67 8.42
C ASN A 19 2.59 -0.83 8.66
N SER A 20 2.19 -1.58 7.66
CA SER A 20 1.92 -3.01 7.76
C SER A 20 2.57 -3.76 6.61
N PHE A 21 3.00 -5.00 6.88
CA PHE A 21 3.39 -5.94 5.85
C PHE A 21 2.21 -6.85 5.57
N HIS A 22 2.04 -7.20 4.31
CA HIS A 22 0.96 -8.05 3.85
C HIS A 22 1.50 -9.24 3.07
N LEU A 23 0.97 -10.42 3.34
CA LEU A 23 1.14 -11.63 2.53
C LEU A 23 -0.23 -12.01 1.98
N ALA A 24 -0.30 -12.24 0.68
CA ALA A 24 -1.46 -12.85 0.05
C ALA A 24 -1.03 -14.11 -0.69
N ILE A 25 -1.76 -15.21 -0.51
CA ILE A 25 -1.62 -16.45 -1.25
C ILE A 25 -2.90 -16.67 -2.03
N ALA A 26 -2.77 -16.96 -3.30
CA ALA A 26 -3.88 -17.16 -4.21
C ALA A 26 -3.62 -18.36 -5.12
N ARG A 27 -4.66 -18.82 -5.79
CA ARG A 27 -4.62 -19.84 -6.82
C ARG A 27 -5.29 -19.33 -8.08
N LEU A 28 -4.74 -19.69 -9.21
CA LEU A 28 -5.46 -19.52 -10.48
C LEU A 28 -6.45 -20.67 -10.63
N ASP A 29 -7.72 -20.35 -10.84
CA ASP A 29 -8.80 -21.31 -10.99
C ASP A 29 -9.67 -20.87 -12.18
N HIS A 30 -9.58 -21.62 -13.30
CA HIS A 30 -10.29 -21.30 -14.56
C HIS A 30 -10.06 -19.86 -15.05
N GLY A 31 -8.83 -19.35 -14.94
CA GLY A 31 -8.49 -17.97 -15.34
C GLY A 31 -8.82 -16.89 -14.32
N GLU A 32 -9.42 -17.25 -13.18
CA GLU A 32 -9.72 -16.32 -12.08
C GLU A 32 -8.73 -16.49 -10.91
N VAL A 33 -8.31 -15.37 -10.35
CA VAL A 33 -7.44 -15.36 -9.16
C VAL A 33 -8.30 -15.53 -7.90
N ARG A 34 -8.23 -16.70 -7.27
CA ARG A 34 -8.91 -16.98 -6.01
C ARG A 34 -7.95 -16.85 -4.82
N LYS A 35 -8.23 -15.88 -3.96
CA LYS A 35 -7.48 -15.70 -2.72
C LYS A 35 -7.77 -16.85 -1.76
N LEU A 36 -6.69 -17.54 -1.32
CA LEU A 36 -6.75 -18.65 -0.38
C LEU A 36 -6.44 -18.21 1.06
N ALA A 37 -5.42 -17.36 1.20
CA ALA A 37 -5.00 -16.86 2.51
C ALA A 37 -4.49 -15.42 2.40
N SER A 38 -4.59 -14.69 3.49
CA SER A 38 -3.92 -13.40 3.66
C SER A 38 -3.51 -13.21 5.10
N MET A 39 -2.34 -12.60 5.28
CA MET A 39 -1.82 -12.19 6.58
C MET A 39 -1.47 -10.71 6.51
N SER A 40 -1.68 -10.01 7.61
CA SER A 40 -1.26 -8.61 7.76
C SER A 40 -0.65 -8.44 9.15
N GLU A 41 0.57 -7.90 9.20
CA GLU A 41 1.24 -7.60 10.45
C GLU A 41 1.62 -6.12 10.52
N LYS A 42 1.31 -5.49 11.64
CA LYS A 42 1.61 -4.09 11.90
C LYS A 42 3.07 -3.93 12.32
N VAL A 43 3.97 -3.79 11.36
CA VAL A 43 5.43 -3.65 11.57
C VAL A 43 5.81 -2.21 11.90
N GLN A 44 5.09 -1.23 11.36
CA GLN A 44 5.36 0.21 11.51
C GLN A 44 6.79 0.60 11.09
N LEU A 45 7.20 0.16 9.91
CA LEU A 45 8.55 0.37 9.40
C LEU A 45 8.87 1.87 9.29
N ALA A 46 7.94 2.68 8.76
CA ALA A 46 8.13 4.12 8.61
C ALA A 46 8.24 4.87 9.95
N ALA A 47 7.64 4.35 11.03
CA ALA A 47 7.81 4.93 12.36
C ALA A 47 9.27 4.82 12.85
N GLY A 48 10.02 3.84 12.35
CA GLY A 48 11.44 3.66 12.65
C GLY A 48 12.40 4.56 11.87
N LEU A 49 11.93 5.34 10.90
CA LEU A 49 12.74 6.35 10.21
C LEU A 49 12.99 7.53 11.15
N ASN A 50 14.25 7.95 11.30
CA ASN A 50 14.58 9.16 12.03
C ASN A 50 14.43 10.43 11.15
N GLU A 51 14.76 11.60 11.67
CA GLU A 51 14.69 12.90 10.96
C GLU A 51 15.60 12.98 9.72
N HIS A 52 16.62 12.12 9.68
CA HIS A 52 17.56 12.02 8.56
C HIS A 52 17.22 10.88 7.58
N ASN A 53 16.07 10.23 7.75
CA ASN A 53 15.61 9.07 6.98
C ASN A 53 16.51 7.83 7.14
N TYR A 54 17.10 7.60 8.31
CA TYR A 54 17.74 6.32 8.63
C TYR A 54 16.76 5.43 9.40
N LEU A 55 16.64 4.20 8.95
CA LEU A 55 15.79 3.19 9.58
C LEU A 55 16.52 2.60 10.81
N SER A 56 15.84 2.62 11.96
CA SER A 56 16.43 2.10 13.21
C SER A 56 16.58 0.58 13.16
N GLN A 57 17.55 0.05 13.92
CA GLN A 57 17.80 -1.39 14.00
C GLN A 57 16.58 -2.17 14.54
N GLU A 58 15.85 -1.59 15.49
CA GLU A 58 14.64 -2.20 16.05
C GLU A 58 13.53 -2.33 15.00
N ALA A 59 13.37 -1.32 14.14
CA ALA A 59 12.39 -1.38 13.05
C ALA A 59 12.82 -2.38 11.98
N GLN A 60 14.11 -2.42 11.64
CA GLN A 60 14.66 -3.43 10.73
C GLN A 60 14.40 -4.84 11.28
N LYS A 61 14.74 -5.08 12.56
CA LYS A 61 14.52 -6.38 13.20
C LYS A 61 13.04 -6.80 13.18
N ARG A 62 12.11 -5.90 13.53
CA ARG A 62 10.67 -6.20 13.44
C ARG A 62 10.25 -6.60 12.02
N GLY A 63 10.78 -5.91 11.02
CA GLY A 63 10.52 -6.23 9.61
C GLY A 63 11.04 -7.61 9.22
N LEU A 64 12.29 -7.92 9.56
CA LEU A 64 12.92 -9.21 9.27
C LEU A 64 12.21 -10.36 9.99
N ASP A 65 11.86 -10.18 11.26
CA ASP A 65 11.09 -11.18 12.02
C ASP A 65 9.70 -11.45 11.39
N CYS A 66 9.04 -10.41 10.86
CA CYS A 66 7.79 -10.57 10.12
C CYS A 66 7.99 -11.34 8.81
N LEU A 67 9.02 -10.99 8.03
CA LEU A 67 9.34 -11.69 6.78
C LEU A 67 9.64 -13.16 7.02
N ALA A 68 10.38 -13.50 8.07
CA ALA A 68 10.66 -14.89 8.44
C ALA A 68 9.36 -15.70 8.70
N ARG A 69 8.38 -15.07 9.40
CA ARG A 69 7.06 -15.69 9.62
C ARG A 69 6.28 -15.87 8.31
N PHE A 70 6.36 -14.91 7.39
CA PHE A 70 5.69 -15.00 6.10
C PHE A 70 6.30 -16.10 5.23
N VAL A 71 7.63 -16.19 5.19
CA VAL A 71 8.35 -17.26 4.43
C VAL A 71 7.92 -18.64 4.91
N GLY A 72 7.73 -18.85 6.22
CA GLY A 72 7.22 -20.12 6.74
C GLY A 72 5.80 -20.50 6.30
N ARG A 73 5.14 -19.67 5.48
CA ARG A 73 3.82 -19.95 4.89
C ARG A 73 3.88 -20.18 3.38
N LEU A 74 5.07 -20.11 2.79
CA LEU A 74 5.27 -20.16 1.34
C LEU A 74 5.71 -21.54 0.82
N ASP A 75 5.77 -22.58 1.67
CA ASP A 75 6.34 -23.89 1.33
C ASP A 75 5.81 -24.50 0.01
N ALA A 76 4.54 -24.24 -0.31
CA ALA A 76 3.90 -24.74 -1.52
C ALA A 76 3.91 -23.74 -2.69
N VAL A 77 4.53 -22.56 -2.53
CA VAL A 77 4.57 -21.51 -3.56
C VAL A 77 5.93 -21.54 -4.25
N SER A 78 5.93 -21.75 -5.56
CA SER A 78 7.15 -21.65 -6.36
C SER A 78 7.72 -20.23 -6.33
N PRO A 79 9.05 -20.01 -6.18
CA PRO A 79 9.67 -18.70 -6.24
C PRO A 79 9.36 -17.92 -7.53
N GLN A 80 9.11 -18.61 -8.66
CA GLN A 80 8.69 -17.99 -9.92
C GLN A 80 7.30 -17.37 -9.85
N ARG A 81 6.45 -17.87 -8.94
CA ARG A 81 5.06 -17.40 -8.69
C ARG A 81 4.95 -16.49 -7.46
N LEU A 82 6.08 -16.08 -6.90
CA LEU A 82 6.15 -15.15 -5.78
C LEU A 82 6.60 -13.77 -6.26
N ARG A 83 5.93 -12.73 -5.81
CA ARG A 83 6.39 -11.36 -5.95
C ARG A 83 6.55 -10.71 -4.57
N ILE A 84 7.67 -10.03 -4.36
CA ILE A 84 7.98 -9.37 -3.10
C ILE A 84 8.32 -7.91 -3.43
N VAL A 85 7.49 -7.00 -2.96
CA VAL A 85 7.66 -5.58 -3.21
C VAL A 85 7.76 -4.79 -1.91
N ALA A 86 8.54 -3.72 -1.94
CA ALA A 86 8.59 -2.74 -0.89
C ALA A 86 8.28 -1.35 -1.43
N THR A 87 7.69 -0.53 -0.59
CA THR A 87 7.09 0.72 -0.97
C THR A 87 7.74 1.91 -0.26
N ASN A 88 6.97 2.91 0.12
CA ASN A 88 7.43 4.22 0.55
C ASN A 88 8.51 4.20 1.65
N ALA A 89 8.39 3.38 2.71
CA ALA A 89 9.37 3.39 3.81
C ALA A 89 10.79 3.07 3.33
N LEU A 90 10.95 2.03 2.47
CA LEU A 90 12.26 1.66 1.93
C LEU A 90 12.71 2.59 0.80
N ARG A 91 11.79 3.22 0.05
CA ARG A 91 12.16 4.28 -0.89
C ARG A 91 12.80 5.48 -0.19
N GLN A 92 12.37 5.80 1.02
CA GLN A 92 12.88 6.94 1.79
C GLN A 92 14.11 6.62 2.63
N ALA A 93 14.27 5.38 3.06
CA ALA A 93 15.35 4.99 3.96
C ALA A 93 16.71 5.08 3.27
N LYS A 94 17.63 5.91 3.83
CA LYS A 94 19.00 6.05 3.31
C LYS A 94 19.85 4.79 3.51
N ASN A 95 19.49 3.98 4.49
CA ASN A 95 20.12 2.69 4.78
C ASN A 95 19.22 1.51 4.38
N ALA A 96 18.36 1.68 3.36
CA ALA A 96 17.50 0.62 2.84
C ALA A 96 18.29 -0.61 2.40
N ASP A 97 19.49 -0.43 1.85
CA ASP A 97 20.35 -1.51 1.37
C ASP A 97 20.75 -2.50 2.48
N GLU A 98 20.89 -2.02 3.74
CA GLU A 98 21.14 -2.89 4.89
C GLU A 98 19.98 -3.85 5.11
N PHE A 99 18.76 -3.30 5.20
CA PHE A 99 17.54 -4.08 5.37
C PHE A 99 17.30 -5.05 4.18
N ILE A 100 17.48 -4.56 2.95
CA ILE A 100 17.28 -5.36 1.73
C ILE A 100 18.26 -6.53 1.69
N ARG A 101 19.52 -6.31 2.04
CA ARG A 101 20.53 -7.38 2.09
C ARG A 101 20.13 -8.46 3.10
N GLU A 102 19.78 -8.08 4.33
CA GLU A 102 19.36 -9.04 5.36
C GLU A 102 18.06 -9.75 4.99
N ALA A 103 17.09 -9.02 4.43
CA ALA A 103 15.83 -9.59 3.95
C ALA A 103 16.07 -10.64 2.85
N ASN A 104 16.97 -10.36 1.89
CA ASN A 104 17.27 -11.27 0.80
C ASN A 104 17.99 -12.57 1.24
N LEU A 105 18.55 -12.62 2.47
CA LEU A 105 19.05 -13.87 3.05
C LEU A 105 17.93 -14.80 3.55
N ILE A 106 16.76 -14.22 3.84
CA ILE A 106 15.59 -14.95 4.36
C ILE A 106 14.62 -15.30 3.23
N LEU A 107 14.45 -14.39 2.27
CA LEU A 107 13.44 -14.48 1.22
C LEU A 107 13.83 -15.46 0.11
N PRO A 108 12.88 -16.25 -0.41
CA PRO A 108 13.14 -17.20 -1.51
C PRO A 108 13.34 -16.52 -2.88
N LYS A 109 13.11 -15.21 -2.95
CA LYS A 109 13.27 -14.36 -4.13
C LYS A 109 13.68 -12.96 -3.71
N PRO A 110 14.51 -12.23 -4.50
CA PRO A 110 14.90 -10.88 -4.17
C PRO A 110 13.72 -9.92 -4.00
N LEU A 111 13.83 -9.04 -3.01
CA LEU A 111 12.92 -7.94 -2.75
C LEU A 111 13.11 -6.83 -3.80
N GLU A 112 12.01 -6.34 -4.35
CA GLU A 112 11.96 -5.21 -5.28
C GLU A 112 11.45 -3.95 -4.57
N VAL A 113 12.20 -2.86 -4.57
CA VAL A 113 11.68 -1.55 -4.16
C VAL A 113 11.03 -0.88 -5.37
N ILE A 114 9.71 -0.77 -5.35
CA ILE A 114 8.94 -0.23 -6.49
C ILE A 114 8.73 1.28 -6.38
N ALA A 115 8.70 1.96 -7.54
CA ALA A 115 8.38 3.39 -7.62
C ALA A 115 6.93 3.66 -7.19
N GLY A 116 6.63 4.87 -6.69
CA GLY A 116 5.28 5.21 -6.21
C GLY A 116 4.21 5.12 -7.31
N ARG A 117 4.54 5.48 -8.55
CA ARG A 117 3.61 5.32 -9.68
C ARG A 117 3.36 3.86 -10.05
N GLU A 118 4.35 2.98 -9.88
CA GLU A 118 4.16 1.54 -10.06
C GLU A 118 3.30 0.95 -8.94
N GLU A 119 3.52 1.38 -7.69
CA GLU A 119 2.64 1.05 -6.57
C GLU A 119 1.20 1.45 -6.87
N ALA A 120 0.96 2.70 -7.30
CA ALA A 120 -0.35 3.20 -7.70
C ALA A 120 -0.97 2.35 -8.82
N ARG A 121 -0.19 1.98 -9.84
CA ARG A 121 -0.65 1.11 -10.93
C ARG A 121 -1.11 -0.26 -10.42
N LEU A 122 -0.35 -0.89 -9.54
CA LEU A 122 -0.67 -2.18 -8.96
C LEU A 122 -1.92 -2.13 -8.08
N ILE A 123 -2.07 -1.06 -7.27
CA ILE A 123 -3.27 -0.81 -6.47
C ILE A 123 -4.50 -0.71 -7.38
N TYR A 124 -4.41 0.07 -8.46
CA TYR A 124 -5.52 0.22 -9.41
C TYR A 124 -5.94 -1.12 -10.02
N LEU A 125 -4.98 -1.95 -10.43
CA LEU A 125 -5.26 -3.29 -10.95
C LEU A 125 -5.96 -4.16 -9.91
N GLY A 126 -5.49 -4.15 -8.66
CA GLY A 126 -6.12 -4.90 -7.56
C GLY A 126 -7.57 -4.46 -7.32
N VAL A 127 -7.85 -3.14 -7.32
CA VAL A 127 -9.20 -2.59 -7.20
C VAL A 127 -10.06 -2.99 -8.39
N SER A 128 -9.53 -2.94 -9.61
CA SER A 128 -10.28 -3.29 -10.83
C SER A 128 -10.66 -4.76 -10.88
N HIS A 129 -9.82 -5.65 -10.35
CA HIS A 129 -10.15 -7.09 -10.24
C HIS A 129 -11.22 -7.39 -9.20
N THR A 130 -11.25 -6.63 -8.11
CA THR A 130 -12.23 -6.86 -7.02
C THR A 130 -13.55 -6.13 -7.23
N ASN A 131 -13.54 -5.06 -8.00
CA ASN A 131 -14.70 -4.22 -8.27
C ASN A 131 -14.66 -3.77 -9.74
N ALA A 132 -15.06 -4.67 -10.64
CA ALA A 132 -15.08 -4.41 -12.07
C ALA A 132 -16.08 -3.29 -12.39
N SER A 133 -15.65 -2.29 -13.16
CA SER A 133 -16.47 -1.20 -13.69
C SER A 133 -15.92 -0.75 -15.02
N THR A 134 -16.79 -0.36 -15.93
CA THR A 134 -16.42 0.24 -17.22
C THR A 134 -16.32 1.76 -17.15
N ASP A 135 -16.70 2.36 -16.02
CA ASP A 135 -16.68 3.80 -15.82
C ASP A 135 -15.26 4.29 -15.49
N LYS A 136 -15.03 5.57 -15.72
CA LYS A 136 -13.78 6.21 -15.31
C LYS A 136 -13.80 6.40 -13.80
N ARG A 137 -12.82 5.78 -13.10
CA ARG A 137 -12.78 5.74 -11.66
C ARG A 137 -11.54 6.44 -11.11
N LEU A 138 -11.72 7.24 -10.05
CA LEU A 138 -10.65 7.70 -9.19
C LEU A 138 -10.48 6.69 -8.04
N VAL A 139 -9.29 6.11 -7.91
CA VAL A 139 -8.90 5.31 -6.75
C VAL A 139 -8.00 6.16 -5.87
N ILE A 140 -8.27 6.16 -4.56
CA ILE A 140 -7.45 6.82 -3.54
C ILE A 140 -7.05 5.77 -2.51
N ASP A 141 -5.75 5.57 -2.34
CA ASP A 141 -5.17 4.69 -1.32
C ASP A 141 -4.38 5.52 -0.31
N ILE A 142 -4.86 5.57 0.94
CA ILE A 142 -4.17 6.31 2.02
C ILE A 142 -3.33 5.31 2.82
N GLY A 143 -2.07 5.19 2.45
CA GLY A 143 -1.10 4.33 3.11
C GLY A 143 -0.49 4.96 4.37
N GLY A 144 0.56 4.31 4.88
CA GLY A 144 1.28 4.79 6.07
C GLY A 144 2.20 5.96 5.79
N GLY A 145 2.91 5.97 4.66
CA GLY A 145 3.89 6.99 4.28
C GLY A 145 3.46 7.85 3.09
N SER A 146 2.71 7.27 2.17
CA SER A 146 2.23 7.93 0.94
C SER A 146 0.73 7.77 0.77
N THR A 147 0.18 8.51 -0.18
CA THR A 147 -1.18 8.35 -0.69
C THR A 147 -1.12 8.29 -2.20
N GLU A 148 -1.68 7.23 -2.74
CA GLU A 148 -1.74 7.01 -4.17
C GLU A 148 -3.08 7.50 -4.73
N PHE A 149 -3.01 8.21 -5.88
CA PHE A 149 -4.15 8.70 -6.63
C PHE A 149 -4.09 8.12 -8.03
N ILE A 150 -5.15 7.43 -8.45
CA ILE A 150 -5.20 6.79 -9.75
C ILE A 150 -6.53 7.10 -10.44
N ILE A 151 -6.48 7.66 -11.65
CA ILE A 151 -7.65 7.66 -12.54
C ILE A 151 -7.41 6.58 -13.58
N GLY A 152 -8.40 5.72 -13.79
CA GLY A 152 -8.36 4.70 -14.82
C GLY A 152 -9.75 4.30 -15.29
N LYS A 153 -9.81 3.50 -16.36
CA LYS A 153 -11.03 2.97 -16.93
C LYS A 153 -10.87 1.47 -17.21
N GLY A 154 -11.81 0.66 -16.73
CA GLY A 154 -11.66 -0.79 -16.78
C GLY A 154 -10.39 -1.24 -16.04
N PHE A 155 -9.46 -1.87 -16.76
CA PHE A 155 -8.14 -2.28 -16.24
C PHE A 155 -7.00 -1.32 -16.60
N ASP A 156 -7.28 -0.24 -17.33
CA ASP A 156 -6.26 0.67 -17.84
C ASP A 156 -6.10 1.89 -16.93
N PRO A 157 -5.01 2.02 -16.18
CA PRO A 157 -4.69 3.25 -15.45
C PRO A 157 -4.30 4.35 -16.43
N ILE A 158 -4.94 5.52 -16.30
CA ILE A 158 -4.74 6.71 -17.16
C ILE A 158 -3.78 7.69 -16.49
N LEU A 159 -3.98 7.97 -15.22
CA LEU A 159 -3.13 8.81 -14.38
C LEU A 159 -2.78 8.07 -13.12
N THR A 160 -1.51 8.10 -12.73
CA THR A 160 -1.00 7.49 -11.50
C THR A 160 -0.07 8.47 -10.80
N GLU A 161 -0.37 8.83 -9.56
CA GLU A 161 0.50 9.64 -8.72
C GLU A 161 0.58 9.08 -7.31
N SER A 162 1.74 9.31 -6.67
CA SER A 162 2.00 8.95 -5.28
C SER A 162 2.52 10.19 -4.56
N LEU A 163 1.75 10.68 -3.60
CA LEU A 163 2.07 11.88 -2.83
C LEU A 163 2.63 11.52 -1.46
N GLN A 164 3.55 12.35 -0.95
CA GLN A 164 4.24 12.11 0.32
C GLN A 164 3.35 12.52 1.51
N MET A 165 2.18 11.89 1.59
CA MET A 165 1.23 12.08 2.69
C MET A 165 0.58 10.75 3.05
N GLY A 166 0.85 10.27 4.25
CA GLY A 166 0.31 9.02 4.76
C GLY A 166 0.07 9.12 6.26
N CYS A 167 -0.77 8.24 6.80
CA CYS A 167 -1.23 8.34 8.18
C CYS A 167 -0.09 8.29 9.21
N VAL A 168 0.91 7.42 9.03
CA VAL A 168 2.06 7.32 9.95
C VAL A 168 2.97 8.55 9.82
N ALA A 169 3.26 8.98 8.59
CA ALA A 169 4.11 10.14 8.34
C ALA A 169 3.48 11.42 8.91
N PHE A 170 2.19 11.62 8.72
CA PHE A 170 1.48 12.79 9.24
C PHE A 170 1.32 12.76 10.76
N THR A 171 1.05 11.59 11.35
CA THR A 171 1.04 11.44 12.81
C THR A 171 2.38 11.86 13.40
N LYS A 172 3.48 11.38 12.83
CA LYS A 172 4.83 11.72 13.30
C LYS A 172 5.16 13.21 13.13
N ALA A 173 4.75 13.82 12.00
CA ALA A 173 5.11 15.20 11.68
C ALA A 173 4.29 16.23 12.45
N TYR A 174 3.01 15.94 12.74
CA TYR A 174 2.07 16.93 13.27
C TYR A 174 1.49 16.59 14.64
N PHE A 175 1.55 15.31 15.06
CA PHE A 175 0.92 14.80 16.27
C PHE A 175 1.85 13.88 17.08
N ALA A 176 3.16 14.17 17.07
CA ALA A 176 4.18 13.31 17.68
C ALA A 176 4.01 13.16 19.20
N ASP A 177 3.44 14.17 19.87
CA ASP A 177 3.13 14.17 21.30
C ASP A 177 1.81 13.47 21.65
N GLY A 178 1.08 12.97 20.65
CA GLY A 178 -0.23 12.33 20.80
C GLY A 178 -1.40 13.30 20.98
N HIS A 179 -1.14 14.63 20.95
CA HIS A 179 -2.20 15.63 21.11
C HIS A 179 -2.64 16.21 19.77
N ILE A 180 -3.95 16.12 19.50
CA ILE A 180 -4.57 16.71 18.31
C ILE A 180 -5.09 18.11 18.70
N THR A 181 -4.23 19.12 18.59
CA THR A 181 -4.64 20.52 18.77
C THR A 181 -5.15 21.09 17.43
N GLU A 182 -6.05 22.07 17.49
CA GLU A 182 -6.56 22.78 16.28
C GLU A 182 -5.40 23.31 15.43
N LYS A 183 -4.42 23.96 16.05
CA LYS A 183 -3.22 24.47 15.36
C LYS A 183 -2.40 23.37 14.66
N ALA A 184 -2.24 22.19 15.28
CA ALA A 184 -1.52 21.06 14.67
C ALA A 184 -2.31 20.48 13.51
N PHE A 185 -3.63 20.38 13.67
CA PHE A 185 -4.54 19.89 12.64
C PHE A 185 -4.58 20.82 11.42
N ASP A 186 -4.64 22.14 11.61
CA ASP A 186 -4.58 23.12 10.53
C ASP A 186 -3.27 23.05 9.74
N LYS A 187 -2.14 22.84 10.43
CA LYS A 187 -0.85 22.61 9.75
C LYS A 187 -0.85 21.34 8.91
N ALA A 188 -1.41 20.26 9.42
CA ALA A 188 -1.53 19.01 8.70
C ALA A 188 -2.42 19.16 7.46
N ILE A 189 -3.58 19.84 7.58
CA ILE A 189 -4.46 20.19 6.46
C ILE A 189 -3.72 21.02 5.40
N ALA A 190 -3.01 22.06 5.82
CA ALA A 190 -2.27 22.94 4.90
C ALA A 190 -1.20 22.16 4.12
N ALA A 191 -0.49 21.24 4.79
CA ALA A 191 0.49 20.39 4.15
C ALA A 191 -0.15 19.43 3.16
N ALA A 192 -1.24 18.74 3.54
CA ALA A 192 -1.96 17.84 2.64
C ALA A 192 -2.51 18.58 1.40
N ARG A 193 -3.07 19.78 1.60
CA ARG A 193 -3.54 20.62 0.49
C ARG A 193 -2.40 20.98 -0.47
N LYS A 194 -1.22 21.32 0.05
CA LYS A 194 -0.06 21.65 -0.78
C LYS A 194 0.36 20.46 -1.67
N GLU A 195 0.38 19.26 -1.12
CA GLU A 195 0.68 18.04 -1.89
C GLU A 195 -0.36 17.83 -3.01
N VAL A 196 -1.66 17.88 -2.67
CA VAL A 196 -2.75 17.66 -3.63
C VAL A 196 -2.82 18.74 -4.72
N LEU A 197 -2.46 19.99 -4.41
CA LEU A 197 -2.45 21.08 -5.41
C LEU A 197 -1.59 20.75 -6.63
N GLY A 198 -0.48 20.02 -6.45
CA GLY A 198 0.42 19.62 -7.53
C GLY A 198 -0.25 18.80 -8.62
N ILE A 199 -1.26 18.01 -8.27
CA ILE A 199 -1.96 17.10 -9.20
C ILE A 199 -3.39 17.56 -9.53
N SER A 200 -3.99 18.42 -8.74
CA SER A 200 -5.42 18.73 -8.75
C SER A 200 -5.93 19.19 -10.12
N ARG A 201 -5.21 20.11 -10.80
CA ARG A 201 -5.62 20.64 -12.10
C ARG A 201 -5.71 19.55 -13.18
N LEU A 202 -4.73 18.64 -13.23
CA LEU A 202 -4.69 17.55 -14.20
C LEU A 202 -5.80 16.54 -13.92
N TYR A 203 -5.98 16.18 -12.65
CA TYR A 203 -7.01 15.23 -12.24
C TYR A 203 -8.42 15.77 -12.50
N GLN A 204 -8.70 17.03 -12.14
CA GLN A 204 -9.99 17.68 -12.43
C GLN A 204 -10.28 17.75 -13.94
N LYS A 205 -9.26 18.09 -14.76
CA LYS A 205 -9.41 18.12 -16.21
C LYS A 205 -9.71 16.74 -16.79
N THR A 206 -9.08 15.68 -16.25
CA THR A 206 -9.30 14.30 -16.69
C THR A 206 -10.69 13.81 -16.28
N GLY A 207 -11.16 14.22 -15.11
CA GLY A 207 -12.46 13.87 -14.53
C GLY A 207 -12.59 12.39 -14.21
N TRP A 208 -13.61 12.05 -13.46
CA TRP A 208 -14.00 10.67 -13.09
C TRP A 208 -15.48 10.60 -12.82
N ASP A 209 -16.06 9.42 -12.98
CA ASP A 209 -17.49 9.14 -12.78
C ASP A 209 -17.76 8.59 -11.37
N SER A 210 -16.78 7.87 -10.79
CA SER A 210 -16.90 7.26 -9.47
C SER A 210 -15.58 7.36 -8.68
N VAL A 211 -15.66 7.22 -7.35
CA VAL A 211 -14.51 7.23 -6.44
C VAL A 211 -14.50 5.94 -5.63
N THR A 212 -13.33 5.32 -5.49
CA THR A 212 -13.12 4.15 -4.64
C THR A 212 -11.95 4.41 -3.71
N GLY A 213 -12.17 4.21 -2.42
CA GLY A 213 -11.11 4.25 -1.43
C GLY A 213 -10.52 2.86 -1.18
N SER A 214 -9.23 2.80 -0.91
CA SER A 214 -8.48 1.58 -0.58
C SER A 214 -7.68 1.77 0.71
N SER A 215 -7.14 0.67 1.26
CA SER A 215 -6.29 0.56 2.44
C SER A 215 -6.97 0.70 3.80
N GLY A 216 -6.14 0.51 4.84
CA GLY A 216 -6.58 0.50 6.23
C GLY A 216 -7.10 1.84 6.73
N THR A 217 -6.53 2.96 6.27
CA THR A 217 -6.97 4.31 6.68
C THR A 217 -8.37 4.61 6.16
N ILE A 218 -8.66 4.28 4.91
CA ILE A 218 -10.00 4.45 4.34
C ILE A 218 -11.03 3.58 5.07
N LYS A 219 -10.67 2.33 5.38
CA LYS A 219 -11.54 1.45 6.18
C LYS A 219 -11.83 2.01 7.57
N ALA A 220 -10.82 2.58 8.24
CA ALA A 220 -11.01 3.21 9.54
C ALA A 220 -11.93 4.44 9.46
N ILE A 221 -11.77 5.28 8.42
CA ILE A 221 -12.67 6.41 8.17
C ILE A 221 -14.11 5.93 7.97
N ASN A 222 -14.31 4.89 7.14
CA ASN A 222 -15.64 4.32 6.91
C ASN A 222 -16.27 3.79 8.21
N GLN A 223 -15.51 3.09 9.04
CA GLN A 223 -15.98 2.60 10.33
C GLN A 223 -16.43 3.75 11.25
N ILE A 224 -15.68 4.85 11.29
CA ILE A 224 -16.06 6.05 12.06
C ILE A 224 -17.35 6.66 11.51
N LEU A 225 -17.48 6.80 10.19
CA LEU A 225 -18.70 7.34 9.57
C LEU A 225 -19.93 6.49 9.88
N VAL A 226 -19.81 5.16 9.83
CA VAL A 226 -20.88 4.23 10.21
C VAL A 226 -21.25 4.39 11.69
N GLN A 227 -20.26 4.44 12.59
CA GLN A 227 -20.51 4.62 14.01
C GLN A 227 -21.19 5.96 14.35
N LEU A 228 -20.93 7.00 13.56
CA LEU A 228 -21.57 8.31 13.69
C LEU A 228 -22.94 8.39 12.98
N GLY A 229 -23.40 7.32 12.33
CA GLY A 229 -24.64 7.30 11.57
C GLY A 229 -24.60 8.16 10.28
N LEU A 230 -23.39 8.46 9.78
CA LEU A 230 -23.18 9.27 8.58
C LEU A 230 -22.98 8.44 7.30
N ALA A 231 -22.87 7.12 7.44
CA ALA A 231 -22.81 6.17 6.33
C ALA A 231 -23.52 4.87 6.69
N ASP A 232 -24.02 4.17 5.68
CA ASP A 232 -24.63 2.85 5.87
C ASP A 232 -23.56 1.77 6.01
N GLU A 233 -23.83 0.75 6.84
CA GLU A 233 -22.93 -0.39 7.10
C GLU A 233 -22.56 -1.17 5.83
N HIS A 234 -23.39 -1.06 4.77
CA HIS A 234 -23.25 -1.73 3.49
C HIS A 234 -22.81 -0.82 2.34
N ALA A 235 -22.50 0.46 2.61
CA ALA A 235 -21.91 1.35 1.61
C ALA A 235 -20.51 0.80 1.24
N ARG A 236 -20.39 0.19 0.07
CA ARG A 236 -19.15 -0.35 -0.51
C ARG A 236 -18.51 0.66 -1.45
#